data_888c59d6bbf84fd28ff70d3bd3aa443a
#
_entry.id   888c59d6bbf84fd28ff70d3bd3aa443a
#
_cell.length_a   1.000
_cell.length_b   1.000
_cell.length_c   1.000
_cell.angle_alpha   90.00
_cell.angle_beta   90.00
_cell.angle_gamma   90.00
#
_symmetry.space_group_name_H-M   'P 1'
#
loop_
_entity.id
_entity.type
_entity.pdbx_description
1 polymer ?
#
loop_
_entity_poly.entity_id
_entity_poly.type
_entity_poly.pdbx_seq_one_letter_code
_entity_poly.pdbx_strand_id
1 'polypeptide(L)'
;MTMFTNGYSTLQMPEDFEPVNSKEEFTELYLVNTSIPMSIKFSTTPTLVGLPEIREGIEKNLQNNDKIEVETADFIAINDNIYYMIVSSFSDGENEIKRNEFLYVEDNNLYIFEFTYPYADRQLDDFYLNIIRSLKISVPKYVIENGEYRINSQ
;
A
#
# COMPACT_ATOMS: atom_id res chain seq x y z
N MET A 1 5.72 18.20 8.37
CA MET A 1 5.56 16.85 7.84
C MET A 1 6.34 15.85 8.66
N THR A 2 5.75 14.71 8.92
CA THR A 2 6.35 13.64 9.68
C THR A 2 6.74 12.49 8.75
N MET A 3 7.89 11.88 9.00
CA MET A 3 8.36 10.73 8.24
C MET A 3 8.05 9.45 9.00
N PHE A 4 7.40 8.50 8.33
CA PHE A 4 7.11 7.19 8.88
C PHE A 4 7.82 6.11 8.07
N THR A 5 8.34 5.12 8.77
CA THR A 5 9.07 4.01 8.15
C THR A 5 8.60 2.67 8.71
N ASN A 6 8.55 1.67 7.83
CA ASN A 6 8.36 0.27 8.23
C ASN A 6 9.69 -0.50 8.28
N GLY A 7 10.81 0.23 8.18
CA GLY A 7 12.15 -0.37 8.14
C GLY A 7 12.68 -0.63 6.73
N TYR A 8 11.81 -0.63 5.72
CA TYR A 8 12.17 -0.90 4.31
C TYR A 8 11.86 0.27 3.39
N SER A 9 10.87 1.05 3.75
CA SER A 9 10.48 2.22 2.99
C SER A 9 10.08 3.34 3.93
N THR A 10 10.16 4.56 3.43
CA THR A 10 9.82 5.75 4.20
C THR A 10 8.86 6.61 3.40
N LEU A 11 7.81 7.07 4.06
CA LEU A 11 6.81 7.98 3.50
C LEU A 11 6.77 9.27 4.30
N GLN A 12 6.65 10.40 3.61
CA GLN A 12 6.36 11.68 4.24
C GLN A 12 4.85 11.84 4.35
N MET A 13 4.39 12.05 5.58
CA MET A 13 2.98 12.20 5.89
C MET A 13 2.71 13.60 6.39
N PRO A 14 1.57 14.20 6.03
CA PRO A 14 1.11 15.40 6.69
C PRO A 14 0.97 15.16 8.20
N GLU A 15 0.83 16.23 8.95
CA GLU A 15 0.52 16.13 10.37
C GLU A 15 -0.84 15.45 10.58
N ASP A 16 -1.13 15.03 11.81
CA ASP A 16 -2.37 14.38 12.20
C ASP A 16 -2.48 12.89 11.89
N PHE A 17 -1.40 12.23 11.49
CA PHE A 17 -1.37 10.77 11.38
C PHE A 17 -0.65 10.16 12.57
N GLU A 18 -1.23 9.10 13.11
CA GLU A 18 -0.68 8.36 14.24
C GLU A 18 -0.58 6.86 13.91
N PRO A 19 0.52 6.20 14.31
CA PRO A 19 0.64 4.77 14.10
C PRO A 19 -0.27 3.98 15.04
N VAL A 20 -0.81 2.89 14.51
CA VAL A 20 -1.55 1.90 15.27
C VAL A 20 -0.73 0.61 15.28
N ASN A 21 -0.67 -0.08 16.43
CA ASN A 21 0.09 -1.31 16.54
C ASN A 21 -0.43 -2.36 15.55
N SER A 22 0.50 -2.89 14.74
CA SER A 22 0.24 -4.00 13.85
C SER A 22 0.82 -5.28 14.44
N LYS A 23 0.12 -6.40 14.24
CA LYS A 23 0.56 -7.73 14.67
C LYS A 23 0.94 -8.62 13.49
N GLU A 24 1.05 -8.04 12.29
CA GLU A 24 1.42 -8.79 11.09
C GLU A 24 2.87 -9.28 11.17
N GLU A 25 3.12 -10.44 10.57
CA GLU A 25 4.46 -11.04 10.54
C GLU A 25 5.46 -10.25 9.69
N PHE A 26 4.99 -9.65 8.61
CA PHE A 26 5.80 -8.83 7.72
C PHE A 26 5.77 -7.39 8.19
N THR A 27 6.79 -6.64 7.79
CA THR A 27 6.92 -5.25 8.22
C THR A 27 5.75 -4.42 7.70
N GLU A 28 4.84 -4.10 8.59
CA GLU A 28 3.62 -3.36 8.31
C GLU A 28 3.55 -2.11 9.18
N LEU A 29 3.09 -1.03 8.60
CA LEU A 29 2.78 0.18 9.34
C LEU A 29 1.35 0.60 9.00
N TYR A 30 0.54 0.74 10.04
CA TYR A 30 -0.84 1.18 9.92
C TYR A 30 -0.99 2.55 10.59
N LEU A 31 -1.45 3.53 9.81
CA LEU A 31 -1.60 4.91 10.26
C LEU A 31 -3.05 5.33 10.17
N VAL A 32 -3.54 6.01 11.18
CA VAL A 32 -4.87 6.62 11.17
C VAL A 32 -4.73 8.13 11.29
N ASN A 33 -5.61 8.86 10.61
CA ASN A 33 -5.67 10.30 10.73
C ASN A 33 -6.55 10.68 11.93
N THR A 34 -6.08 11.63 12.75
CA THR A 34 -6.80 12.06 13.94
C THR A 34 -7.87 13.12 13.65
N SER A 35 -7.83 13.73 12.46
CA SER A 35 -8.73 14.82 12.07
C SER A 35 -9.78 14.44 11.04
N ILE A 36 -9.47 13.47 10.17
CA ILE A 36 -10.36 13.00 9.11
C ILE A 36 -10.45 11.47 9.12
N PRO A 37 -11.55 10.86 8.67
CA PRO A 37 -11.71 9.41 8.69
C PRO A 37 -10.93 8.75 7.53
N MET A 38 -9.61 8.78 7.62
CA MET A 38 -8.71 8.21 6.65
C MET A 38 -7.67 7.33 7.34
N SER A 39 -7.38 6.18 6.75
CA SER A 39 -6.32 5.30 7.23
C SER A 39 -5.37 4.95 6.09
N ILE A 40 -4.14 4.70 6.45
CA ILE A 40 -3.10 4.30 5.52
C ILE A 40 -2.41 3.08 6.08
N LYS A 41 -2.31 2.05 5.26
CA LYS A 41 -1.57 0.85 5.59
C LYS A 41 -0.49 0.68 4.53
N PHE A 42 0.75 0.52 4.95
CA PHE A 42 1.78 0.11 4.02
C PHE A 42 2.62 -1.01 4.62
N SER A 43 2.93 -1.98 3.77
CA SER A 43 3.63 -3.19 4.16
C SER A 43 4.67 -3.56 3.12
N THR A 44 5.67 -4.30 3.57
CA THR A 44 6.70 -4.85 2.70
C THR A 44 6.80 -6.33 2.99
N THR A 45 6.70 -7.14 1.96
CA THR A 45 6.77 -8.59 2.06
C THR A 45 7.67 -9.15 0.96
N PRO A 46 8.39 -10.26 1.20
CA PRO A 46 9.19 -10.88 0.15
C PRO A 46 8.31 -11.47 -0.95
N THR A 47 8.81 -11.43 -2.19
CA THR A 47 8.15 -12.04 -3.33
C THR A 47 9.18 -12.66 -4.28
N LEU A 48 8.81 -13.78 -4.87
CA LEU A 48 9.61 -14.45 -5.92
C LEU A 48 9.07 -14.15 -7.32
N VAL A 49 7.94 -13.46 -7.41
CA VAL A 49 7.30 -13.15 -8.69
C VAL A 49 7.28 -11.64 -8.91
N GLY A 50 7.14 -11.24 -10.15
CA GLY A 50 7.07 -9.84 -10.53
C GLY A 50 5.67 -9.26 -10.46
N LEU A 51 5.57 -7.96 -10.71
CA LEU A 51 4.31 -7.24 -10.67
C LEU A 51 3.24 -7.79 -11.64
N PRO A 52 3.58 -8.20 -12.89
CA PRO A 52 2.57 -8.75 -13.79
C PRO A 52 1.89 -10.01 -13.26
N GLU A 53 2.63 -10.91 -12.63
CA GLU A 53 2.09 -12.13 -12.05
C GLU A 53 1.23 -11.84 -10.83
N ILE A 54 1.63 -10.87 -10.02
CA ILE A 54 0.86 -10.41 -8.86
C ILE A 54 -0.48 -9.83 -9.34
N ARG A 55 -0.45 -9.01 -10.39
CA ARG A 55 -1.67 -8.46 -10.99
C ARG A 55 -2.66 -9.54 -11.41
N GLU A 56 -2.19 -10.59 -12.06
CA GLU A 56 -3.05 -11.69 -12.50
C GLU A 56 -3.78 -12.35 -11.33
N GLY A 57 -3.07 -12.59 -10.22
CA GLY A 57 -3.66 -13.16 -9.02
C GLY A 57 -4.71 -12.26 -8.40
N ILE A 58 -4.44 -10.97 -8.35
CA ILE A 58 -5.37 -9.97 -7.80
C ILE A 58 -6.62 -9.86 -8.67
N GLU A 59 -6.48 -9.79 -9.99
CA GLU A 59 -7.63 -9.70 -10.90
C GLU A 59 -8.56 -10.90 -10.76
N LYS A 60 -8.01 -12.10 -10.61
CA LYS A 60 -8.82 -13.29 -10.37
C LYS A 60 -9.60 -13.21 -9.07
N ASN A 61 -8.99 -12.73 -8.00
CA ASN A 61 -9.64 -12.57 -6.72
C ASN A 61 -10.75 -11.50 -6.77
N LEU A 62 -10.52 -10.40 -7.46
CA LEU A 62 -11.50 -9.33 -7.60
C LEU A 62 -12.70 -9.74 -8.44
N GLN A 63 -12.50 -10.53 -9.50
CA GLN A 63 -13.59 -11.05 -10.32
C GLN A 63 -14.54 -11.95 -9.53
N ASN A 64 -14.05 -12.61 -8.50
CA ASN A 64 -14.83 -13.53 -7.68
C ASN A 64 -15.43 -12.87 -6.43
N ASN A 65 -15.26 -11.57 -6.25
CA ASN A 65 -15.75 -10.85 -5.09
C ASN A 65 -16.80 -9.81 -5.48
N ASP A 66 -18.07 -10.17 -5.35
CA ASP A 66 -19.20 -9.31 -5.73
C ASP A 66 -19.38 -8.10 -4.79
N LYS A 67 -18.70 -8.09 -3.64
CA LYS A 67 -18.84 -7.03 -2.64
C LYS A 67 -17.93 -5.84 -2.90
N ILE A 68 -16.95 -6.00 -3.79
CA ILE A 68 -16.00 -4.95 -4.14
C ILE A 68 -16.26 -4.50 -5.57
N GLU A 69 -16.48 -3.20 -5.75
CA GLU A 69 -16.59 -2.59 -7.06
C GLU A 69 -15.24 -1.97 -7.44
N VAL A 70 -14.68 -2.44 -8.55
CA VAL A 70 -13.39 -1.92 -9.06
C VAL A 70 -13.69 -0.81 -10.06
N GLU A 71 -13.23 0.40 -9.75
CA GLU A 71 -13.36 1.57 -10.64
C GLU A 71 -12.22 1.62 -11.65
N THR A 72 -11.00 1.34 -11.20
CA THR A 72 -9.79 1.38 -12.02
C THR A 72 -8.82 0.32 -11.53
N ALA A 73 -8.18 -0.39 -12.44
CA ALA A 73 -7.10 -1.30 -12.15
C ALA A 73 -6.12 -1.29 -13.33
N ASP A 74 -4.98 -0.63 -13.18
CA ASP A 74 -4.00 -0.48 -14.25
C ASP A 74 -2.63 -0.11 -13.71
N PHE A 75 -1.62 -0.23 -14.57
CA PHE A 75 -0.28 0.25 -14.25
C PHE A 75 -0.22 1.77 -14.35
N ILE A 76 0.54 2.38 -13.45
CA ILE A 76 0.76 3.82 -13.41
C ILE A 76 2.23 4.10 -13.09
N ALA A 77 2.80 5.11 -13.74
CA ALA A 77 4.15 5.57 -13.44
C ALA A 77 4.11 6.74 -12.47
N ILE A 78 4.85 6.62 -11.37
CA ILE A 78 5.01 7.68 -10.39
C ILE A 78 6.50 7.78 -10.06
N ASN A 79 7.10 8.96 -10.26
CA ASN A 79 8.54 9.18 -10.02
C ASN A 79 9.43 8.14 -10.73
N ASP A 80 9.12 7.84 -11.99
CA ASP A 80 9.86 6.89 -12.84
C ASP A 80 9.76 5.42 -12.40
N ASN A 81 8.91 5.12 -11.42
CA ASN A 81 8.62 3.75 -10.99
C ASN A 81 7.24 3.33 -11.48
N ILE A 82 7.10 2.06 -11.82
CA ILE A 82 5.84 1.49 -12.26
C ILE A 82 5.14 0.82 -11.09
N TYR A 83 3.93 1.27 -10.82
CA TYR A 83 3.03 0.71 -9.80
C TYR A 83 1.84 0.04 -10.49
N TYR A 84 1.27 -0.97 -9.84
CA TYR A 84 -0.08 -1.41 -10.17
C TYR A 84 -1.04 -0.72 -9.22
N MET A 85 -1.97 0.05 -9.78
CA MET A 85 -2.93 0.84 -9.00
C MET A 85 -4.31 0.22 -9.10
N ILE A 86 -4.98 0.07 -7.96
CA ILE A 86 -6.36 -0.42 -7.89
C ILE A 86 -7.17 0.61 -7.12
N VAL A 87 -8.23 1.11 -7.75
CA VAL A 87 -9.20 1.99 -7.11
C VAL A 87 -10.50 1.21 -6.99
N SER A 88 -10.95 0.98 -5.79
CA SER A 88 -12.13 0.17 -5.52
C SER A 88 -12.99 0.79 -4.44
N SER A 89 -14.24 0.32 -4.35
CA SER A 89 -15.16 0.72 -3.30
C SER A 89 -15.92 -0.48 -2.77
N PHE A 90 -16.35 -0.38 -1.53
CA PHE A 90 -17.13 -1.40 -0.86
C PHE A 90 -17.96 -0.77 0.26
N SER A 91 -18.97 -1.49 0.74
CA SER A 91 -19.78 -1.04 1.87
C SER A 91 -19.32 -1.76 3.14
N ASP A 92 -19.22 -1.02 4.26
CA ASP A 92 -18.98 -1.60 5.58
C ASP A 92 -20.26 -1.94 6.34
N GLY A 93 -21.42 -1.84 5.67
CA GLY A 93 -22.74 -2.03 6.24
C GLY A 93 -23.51 -0.73 6.44
N GLU A 94 -22.85 0.37 6.72
CA GLU A 94 -23.44 1.69 6.92
C GLU A 94 -22.94 2.73 5.94
N ASN A 95 -21.67 2.62 5.53
CA ASN A 95 -21.01 3.63 4.71
C ASN A 95 -20.34 3.01 3.51
N GLU A 96 -20.28 3.78 2.42
CA GLU A 96 -19.46 3.48 1.27
C GLU A 96 -18.03 3.91 1.54
N ILE A 97 -17.08 2.98 1.33
CA ILE A 97 -15.67 3.18 1.56
C ILE A 97 -14.92 3.11 0.23
N LYS A 98 -13.99 4.02 0.03
CA LYS A 98 -13.09 3.99 -1.12
C LYS A 98 -11.71 3.54 -0.69
N ARG A 99 -11.08 2.70 -1.52
CA ARG A 99 -9.73 2.21 -1.28
C ARG A 99 -8.89 2.42 -2.53
N ASN A 100 -7.75 3.05 -2.34
CA ASN A 100 -6.73 3.16 -3.38
C ASN A 100 -5.53 2.34 -2.95
N GLU A 101 -5.15 1.36 -3.78
CA GLU A 101 -4.02 0.49 -3.51
C GLU A 101 -2.95 0.71 -4.56
N PHE A 102 -1.70 0.72 -4.12
CA PHE A 102 -0.52 0.80 -4.98
C PHE A 102 0.41 -0.34 -4.64
N LEU A 103 0.79 -1.12 -5.65
CA LEU A 103 1.72 -2.23 -5.51
C LEU A 103 2.98 -1.94 -6.33
N TYR A 104 4.13 -2.18 -5.73
CA TYR A 104 5.43 -1.96 -6.35
C TYR A 104 6.38 -3.10 -5.98
N VAL A 105 7.17 -3.55 -6.96
CA VAL A 105 8.13 -4.64 -6.73
C VAL A 105 9.53 -4.15 -7.06
N GLU A 106 10.45 -4.32 -6.12
CA GLU A 106 11.87 -4.04 -6.31
C GLU A 106 12.70 -5.01 -5.47
N ASP A 107 13.70 -5.60 -6.07
CA ASP A 107 14.67 -6.48 -5.41
C ASP A 107 14.04 -7.58 -4.55
N ASN A 108 13.06 -8.29 -5.12
CA ASN A 108 12.32 -9.37 -4.47
C ASN A 108 11.50 -8.94 -3.25
N ASN A 109 11.12 -7.67 -3.20
CA ASN A 109 10.19 -7.15 -2.20
C ASN A 109 8.96 -6.59 -2.89
N LEU A 110 7.80 -6.92 -2.34
CA LEU A 110 6.53 -6.32 -2.71
C LEU A 110 6.18 -5.24 -1.70
N TYR A 111 5.99 -4.03 -2.18
CA TYR A 111 5.57 -2.88 -1.38
C TYR A 111 4.09 -2.62 -1.68
N ILE A 112 3.27 -2.62 -0.64
CA ILE A 112 1.83 -2.41 -0.76
C ILE A 112 1.43 -1.18 0.04
N PHE A 113 0.73 -0.26 -0.60
CA PHE A 113 0.22 0.97 0.02
C PHE A 113 -1.29 1.00 -0.17
N GLU A 114 -2.03 1.03 0.93
CA GLU A 114 -3.49 1.10 0.94
C GLU A 114 -3.96 2.39 1.60
N PHE A 115 -4.78 3.15 0.89
CA PHE A 115 -5.41 4.37 1.40
C PHE A 115 -6.92 4.12 1.44
N THR A 116 -7.51 4.26 2.63
CA THR A 116 -8.94 3.97 2.85
C THR A 116 -9.61 5.21 3.43
N TYR A 117 -10.71 5.65 2.81
CA TYR A 117 -11.44 6.85 3.24
C TYR A 117 -12.89 6.77 2.80
N PRO A 118 -13.80 7.59 3.37
CA PRO A 118 -15.20 7.60 2.95
C PRO A 118 -15.35 7.99 1.48
N TYR A 119 -16.16 7.27 0.75
CA TYR A 119 -16.39 7.52 -0.69
C TYR A 119 -16.88 8.94 -0.96
N ALA A 120 -17.68 9.49 -0.06
CA ALA A 120 -18.22 10.84 -0.20
C ALA A 120 -17.17 11.95 -0.10
N ASP A 121 -16.01 11.67 0.49
CA ASP A 121 -14.95 12.66 0.70
C ASP A 121 -14.02 12.75 -0.50
N ARG A 122 -14.55 13.20 -1.63
CA ARG A 122 -13.82 13.26 -2.90
C ARG A 122 -12.60 14.16 -2.91
N GLN A 123 -12.53 15.12 -1.99
CA GLN A 123 -11.36 15.95 -1.81
C GLN A 123 -10.11 15.15 -1.43
N LEU A 124 -10.28 13.92 -0.97
CA LEU A 124 -9.17 13.04 -0.62
C LEU A 124 -8.65 12.21 -1.80
N ASP A 125 -9.32 12.27 -2.96
CA ASP A 125 -8.96 11.43 -4.11
C ASP A 125 -7.52 11.63 -4.61
N ASP A 126 -6.98 12.84 -4.51
CA ASP A 126 -5.61 13.14 -4.95
C ASP A 126 -4.59 13.19 -3.79
N PHE A 127 -5.06 13.07 -2.58
CA PHE A 127 -4.22 13.20 -1.39
C PHE A 127 -3.12 12.14 -1.35
N TYR A 128 -3.46 10.91 -1.69
CA TYR A 128 -2.55 9.78 -1.63
C TYR A 128 -1.38 9.88 -2.63
N LEU A 129 -1.58 10.55 -3.76
CA LEU A 129 -0.52 10.70 -4.77
C LEU A 129 0.68 11.46 -4.23
N ASN A 130 0.45 12.48 -3.43
CA ASN A 130 1.53 13.25 -2.82
C ASN A 130 2.32 12.41 -1.82
N ILE A 131 1.63 11.52 -1.11
CA ILE A 131 2.28 10.62 -0.16
C ILE A 131 3.14 9.60 -0.92
N ILE A 132 2.60 8.97 -1.96
CA ILE A 132 3.35 7.99 -2.77
C ILE A 132 4.57 8.64 -3.45
N ARG A 133 4.45 9.89 -3.90
CA ARG A 133 5.59 10.62 -4.49
C ARG A 133 6.73 10.85 -3.49
N SER A 134 6.45 10.80 -2.20
CA SER A 134 7.47 10.93 -1.16
C SER A 134 8.17 9.62 -0.83
N LEU A 135 7.76 8.50 -1.41
CA LEU A 135 8.29 7.18 -1.09
C LEU A 135 9.79 7.09 -1.35
N LYS A 136 10.51 6.59 -0.38
CA LYS A 136 11.92 6.24 -0.49
C LYS A 136 12.11 4.80 -0.06
N ILE A 137 12.70 4.01 -0.95
CA ILE A 137 13.04 2.62 -0.65
C ILE A 137 14.38 2.61 0.08
N SER A 138 14.38 2.00 1.24
CA SER A 138 15.57 1.89 2.09
C SER A 138 16.16 0.49 2.00
N VAL A 139 17.45 0.36 2.22
CA VAL A 139 18.02 -0.90 2.65
C VAL A 139 17.89 -0.97 4.17
N PRO A 140 17.77 -2.12 4.80
CA PRO A 140 17.99 -3.47 4.26
C PRO A 140 16.82 -3.99 3.43
N LYS A 141 17.13 -4.97 2.60
CA LYS A 141 16.16 -5.69 1.79
C LYS A 141 16.13 -7.14 2.23
N TYR A 142 15.06 -7.84 1.86
CA TYR A 142 15.01 -9.27 2.11
C TYR A 142 16.02 -9.99 1.21
N VAL A 143 16.71 -10.93 1.78
CA VAL A 143 17.54 -11.89 1.04
C VAL A 143 17.05 -13.29 1.35
N ILE A 144 17.21 -14.19 0.37
CA ILE A 144 16.91 -15.60 0.56
C ILE A 144 18.23 -16.30 0.89
N GLU A 145 18.29 -16.93 2.05
CA GLU A 145 19.47 -17.65 2.49
C GLU A 145 19.04 -18.96 3.16
N ASN A 146 19.56 -20.06 2.65
CA ASN A 146 19.18 -21.41 3.12
C ASN A 146 17.66 -21.67 3.06
N GLY A 147 16.98 -21.11 2.04
CA GLY A 147 15.54 -21.25 1.87
C GLY A 147 14.69 -20.38 2.79
N GLU A 148 15.30 -19.51 3.56
CA GLU A 148 14.60 -18.60 4.46
C GLU A 148 14.79 -17.15 4.05
N TYR A 149 13.75 -16.32 4.27
CA TYR A 149 13.85 -14.88 4.09
C TYR A 149 14.43 -14.24 5.32
N ARG A 150 15.39 -13.37 5.14
CA ARG A 150 15.90 -12.56 6.23
C ARG A 150 16.21 -11.14 5.77
N ILE A 151 16.30 -10.24 6.73
CA ILE A 151 16.63 -8.84 6.47
C ILE A 151 18.14 -8.72 6.23
N ASN A 152 18.50 -8.10 5.11
CA ASN A 152 19.87 -7.79 4.81
C ASN A 152 20.21 -6.44 5.47
N SER A 153 20.71 -6.51 6.70
CA SER A 153 21.11 -5.31 7.43
C SER A 153 22.52 -4.87 6.98
N GLN A 154 22.58 -3.74 6.35
CA GLN A 154 23.87 -3.09 6.05
C GLN A 154 24.02 -1.86 6.92
#